data_366e48adbd49eb82dbf57b11f21987d0
#
_entry.id   366e48adbd49eb82dbf57b11f21987d0
#
_cell.length_a   1.000
_cell.length_b   1.000
_cell.length_c   1.000
_cell.angle_alpha   90.00
_cell.angle_beta   90.00
_cell.angle_gamma   90.00
#
_symmetry.space_group_name_H-M   'P 1'
#
loop_
_entity.id
_entity.type
_entity.pdbx_description
1 polymer ?
#
loop_
_entity_poly.entity_id
_entity_poly.type
_entity_poly.pdbx_seq_one_letter_code
_entity_poly.pdbx_strand_id
1 'polypeptide(L)'
;MIDNNYASLDLVEFIETQILPQYANFDKAHNLEHVTRVIRRSMDLAQKTGADKNMVYTVAAYHDVGMSGPRAIHHITGGKILASDARLKKWFSAEQIKIMKEAIEDHRASASRAPRSLYGKIVAEADRDIVPDVVFQRTVQFGMANYPEMSKEEHWERFKKHMDEKYSVNGYIRLWIPGSPNEERLKELRNIIANTTLLREQFEKYYNQEKI
;
A
#
# COMPACT_ATOMS: atom_id res chain seq x y z
N MET A 1 7.87 13.75 14.31
CA MET A 1 9.16 13.02 14.48
C MET A 1 8.80 11.54 14.56
N ILE A 2 9.30 10.74 13.65
CA ILE A 2 9.17 9.28 13.70
C ILE A 2 10.10 8.82 14.81
N ASP A 3 9.61 7.92 15.68
CA ASP A 3 10.34 7.44 16.85
C ASP A 3 11.70 6.85 16.43
N ASN A 4 12.80 7.35 17.01
CA ASN A 4 14.19 7.07 16.65
C ASN A 4 14.63 5.60 16.85
N ASN A 5 13.70 4.68 17.11
CA ASN A 5 13.99 3.28 17.42
C ASN A 5 13.99 2.35 16.20
N TYR A 6 13.80 2.89 14.98
CA TYR A 6 13.50 2.08 13.80
C TYR A 6 14.70 1.88 12.86
N ALA A 7 15.46 2.92 12.51
CA ALA A 7 16.60 2.87 11.61
C ALA A 7 17.75 3.77 12.12
N SER A 8 18.92 3.71 11.50
CA SER A 8 20.04 4.59 11.87
C SER A 8 19.69 6.06 11.60
N LEU A 9 20.06 6.95 12.54
CA LEU A 9 19.66 8.35 12.54
C LEU A 9 20.05 9.08 11.25
N ASP A 10 21.23 8.85 10.76
CA ASP A 10 21.75 9.48 9.54
C ASP A 10 21.05 8.98 8.26
N LEU A 11 20.55 7.75 8.25
CA LEU A 11 19.69 7.24 7.17
C LEU A 11 18.32 7.86 7.25
N VAL A 12 17.74 7.98 8.44
CA VAL A 12 16.44 8.63 8.65
C VAL A 12 16.50 10.07 8.18
N GLU A 13 17.50 10.85 8.61
CA GLU A 13 17.69 12.23 8.18
C GLU A 13 17.81 12.36 6.66
N PHE A 14 18.59 11.49 6.03
CA PHE A 14 18.71 11.46 4.57
C PHE A 14 17.36 11.21 3.90
N ILE A 15 16.60 10.22 4.34
CA ILE A 15 15.30 9.88 3.75
C ILE A 15 14.29 10.98 3.99
N GLU A 16 14.18 11.54 5.20
CA GLU A 16 13.24 12.60 5.52
C GLU A 16 13.52 13.90 4.76
N THR A 17 14.79 14.20 4.48
CA THR A 17 15.18 15.44 3.79
C THR A 17 15.26 15.31 2.26
N GLN A 18 15.54 14.13 1.72
CA GLN A 18 15.83 13.94 0.30
C GLN A 18 14.79 13.12 -0.45
N ILE A 19 14.05 12.25 0.22
CA ILE A 19 13.15 11.31 -0.41
C ILE A 19 11.68 11.67 -0.13
N LEU A 20 11.31 11.81 1.14
CA LEU A 20 9.92 12.09 1.51
C LEU A 20 9.36 13.39 0.93
N PRO A 21 10.13 14.48 0.73
CA PRO A 21 9.60 15.69 0.09
C PRO A 21 9.09 15.49 -1.34
N GLN A 22 9.54 14.44 -2.05
CA GLN A 22 9.06 14.15 -3.41
C GLN A 22 7.57 13.79 -3.44
N TYR A 23 7.04 13.23 -2.34
CA TYR A 23 5.64 12.83 -2.20
C TYR A 23 4.65 14.00 -2.18
N ALA A 24 5.13 15.23 -1.97
CA ALA A 24 4.30 16.43 -2.07
C ALA A 24 3.76 16.69 -3.50
N ASN A 25 4.42 16.09 -4.51
CA ASN A 25 4.06 16.26 -5.91
C ASN A 25 3.18 15.12 -6.47
N PHE A 26 2.82 14.12 -5.65
CA PHE A 26 2.03 12.98 -6.08
C PHE A 26 0.54 13.19 -5.80
N ASP A 27 -0.30 12.30 -6.31
CA ASP A 27 -1.75 12.37 -6.10
C ASP A 27 -2.13 12.10 -4.63
N LYS A 28 -3.39 12.38 -4.28
CA LYS A 28 -3.91 12.23 -2.90
C LYS A 28 -3.75 10.80 -2.33
N ALA A 29 -3.70 9.78 -3.19
CA ALA A 29 -3.58 8.40 -2.75
C ALA A 29 -2.13 7.99 -2.43
N HIS A 30 -1.14 8.74 -2.97
CA HIS A 30 0.30 8.44 -2.87
C HIS A 30 1.06 9.63 -2.25
N ASN A 31 0.44 10.38 -1.37
CA ASN A 31 0.99 11.57 -0.72
C ASN A 31 1.88 11.23 0.48
N LEU A 32 2.40 12.28 1.15
CA LEU A 32 3.25 12.15 2.33
C LEU A 32 2.57 11.38 3.48
N GLU A 33 1.26 11.56 3.69
CA GLU A 33 0.51 10.83 4.71
C GLU A 33 0.49 9.33 4.43
N HIS A 34 0.29 8.94 3.14
CA HIS A 34 0.33 7.56 2.72
C HIS A 34 1.69 6.92 3.01
N VAL A 35 2.79 7.50 2.51
CA VAL A 35 4.13 6.91 2.71
C VAL A 35 4.52 6.84 4.18
N THR A 36 4.17 7.84 4.99
CA THR A 36 4.41 7.83 6.44
C THR A 36 3.68 6.67 7.12
N ARG A 37 2.42 6.41 6.73
CA ARG A 37 1.64 5.27 7.22
C ARG A 37 2.24 3.94 6.79
N VAL A 38 2.71 3.82 5.54
CA VAL A 38 3.38 2.61 5.04
C VAL A 38 4.69 2.38 5.79
N ILE A 39 5.51 3.40 6.00
CA ILE A 39 6.74 3.30 6.81
C ILE A 39 6.41 2.76 8.19
N ARG A 40 5.50 3.38 8.95
CA ARG A 40 5.14 2.94 10.29
C ARG A 40 4.73 1.48 10.33
N ARG A 41 3.79 1.08 9.46
CA ARG A 41 3.32 -0.31 9.37
C ARG A 41 4.43 -1.29 8.99
N SER A 42 5.32 -0.89 8.08
CA SER A 42 6.47 -1.70 7.68
C SER A 42 7.44 -1.92 8.84
N MET A 43 7.67 -0.88 9.65
CA MET A 43 8.55 -0.97 10.82
C MET A 43 7.97 -1.86 11.93
N ASP A 44 6.66 -1.79 12.16
CA ASP A 44 5.94 -2.72 13.08
C ASP A 44 6.11 -4.18 12.62
N LEU A 45 5.99 -4.43 11.32
CA LEU A 45 6.21 -5.76 10.74
C LEU A 45 7.68 -6.18 10.76
N ALA A 46 8.62 -5.24 10.56
CA ALA A 46 10.05 -5.51 10.68
C ALA A 46 10.43 -5.97 12.09
N GLN A 47 9.90 -5.31 13.11
CA GLN A 47 10.12 -5.71 14.51
C GLN A 47 9.59 -7.14 14.78
N LYS A 48 8.44 -7.48 14.21
CA LYS A 48 7.80 -8.78 14.37
C LYS A 48 8.55 -9.91 13.67
N THR A 49 9.16 -9.60 12.52
CA THR A 49 9.82 -10.59 11.65
C THR A 49 11.33 -10.68 11.84
N GLY A 50 11.94 -9.75 12.58
CA GLY A 50 13.40 -9.64 12.73
C GLY A 50 14.12 -9.16 11.46
N ALA A 51 13.40 -8.54 10.50
CA ALA A 51 14.00 -7.99 9.28
C ALA A 51 14.92 -6.80 9.60
N ASP A 52 15.95 -6.59 8.77
CA ASP A 52 16.82 -5.42 8.86
C ASP A 52 16.02 -4.12 8.74
N LYS A 53 16.02 -3.34 9.80
CA LYS A 53 15.20 -2.13 9.93
C LYS A 53 15.61 -1.03 8.96
N ASN A 54 16.91 -0.87 8.67
CA ASN A 54 17.41 0.10 7.71
C ASN A 54 16.89 -0.22 6.29
N MET A 55 16.93 -1.50 5.90
CA MET A 55 16.43 -1.93 4.60
C MET A 55 14.91 -1.76 4.52
N VAL A 56 14.14 -2.17 5.55
CA VAL A 56 12.69 -2.03 5.56
C VAL A 56 12.26 -0.56 5.47
N TYR A 57 12.89 0.32 6.27
CA TYR A 57 12.63 1.75 6.26
C TYR A 57 12.87 2.35 4.86
N THR A 58 14.00 1.99 4.24
CA THR A 58 14.37 2.47 2.91
C THR A 58 13.39 1.99 1.84
N VAL A 59 13.04 0.69 1.82
CA VAL A 59 12.07 0.14 0.85
C VAL A 59 10.72 0.83 1.01
N ALA A 60 10.23 0.99 2.25
CA ALA A 60 8.96 1.66 2.52
C ALA A 60 8.96 3.14 2.07
N ALA A 61 10.08 3.85 2.25
CA ALA A 61 10.21 5.24 1.84
C ALA A 61 10.29 5.41 0.31
N TYR A 62 10.84 4.43 -0.40
CA TYR A 62 11.03 4.50 -1.85
C TYR A 62 9.92 3.81 -2.66
N HIS A 63 8.98 3.08 -2.03
CA HIS A 63 8.08 2.18 -2.76
C HIS A 63 7.30 2.87 -3.88
N ASP A 64 6.89 4.11 -3.67
CA ASP A 64 6.07 4.89 -4.60
C ASP A 64 6.79 6.08 -5.25
N VAL A 65 8.12 6.26 -5.06
CA VAL A 65 8.84 7.38 -5.74
C VAL A 65 8.74 7.29 -7.27
N GLY A 66 8.46 6.11 -7.81
CA GLY A 66 8.21 5.90 -9.23
C GLY A 66 6.90 6.53 -9.74
N MET A 67 6.06 7.06 -8.86
CA MET A 67 4.87 7.86 -9.22
C MET A 67 5.23 9.20 -9.89
N SER A 68 6.50 9.58 -9.88
CA SER A 68 7.02 10.65 -10.74
C SER A 68 6.92 10.33 -12.24
N GLY A 69 6.67 9.07 -12.62
CA GLY A 69 6.45 8.58 -13.97
C GLY A 69 5.09 7.90 -14.15
N PRO A 70 4.91 7.10 -15.23
CA PRO A 70 3.64 6.44 -15.51
C PRO A 70 3.20 5.50 -14.38
N ARG A 71 1.99 5.69 -13.85
CA ARG A 71 1.42 4.91 -12.74
C ARG A 71 1.42 3.40 -13.00
N ALA A 72 1.21 2.96 -14.23
CA ALA A 72 1.15 1.53 -14.57
C ALA A 72 2.44 0.78 -14.23
N ILE A 73 3.58 1.45 -14.26
CA ILE A 73 4.91 0.88 -14.05
C ILE A 73 5.67 1.53 -12.88
N HIS A 74 4.98 2.28 -11.99
CA HIS A 74 5.63 3.02 -10.90
C HIS A 74 6.55 2.12 -10.04
N HIS A 75 6.16 0.88 -9.78
CA HIS A 75 6.95 -0.09 -9.03
C HIS A 75 8.29 -0.41 -9.71
N ILE A 76 8.30 -0.56 -11.04
CA ILE A 76 9.54 -0.77 -11.80
C ILE A 76 10.39 0.50 -11.80
N THR A 77 9.76 1.66 -12.03
CA THR A 77 10.44 2.95 -12.00
C THR A 77 11.01 3.24 -10.61
N GLY A 78 10.25 3.01 -9.54
CA GLY A 78 10.71 3.18 -8.16
C GLY A 78 11.90 2.28 -7.82
N GLY A 79 11.85 1.01 -8.23
CA GLY A 79 12.99 0.09 -8.07
C GLY A 79 14.25 0.57 -8.80
N LYS A 80 14.10 1.12 -10.01
CA LYS A 80 15.22 1.71 -10.75
C LYS A 80 15.77 2.95 -10.07
N ILE A 81 14.91 3.84 -9.58
CA ILE A 81 15.30 5.06 -8.85
C ILE A 81 16.12 4.67 -7.62
N LEU A 82 15.64 3.74 -6.78
CA LEU A 82 16.38 3.27 -5.62
C LEU A 82 17.75 2.71 -6.02
N ALA A 83 17.80 1.82 -7.01
CA ALA A 83 19.05 1.16 -7.42
C ALA A 83 20.08 2.13 -8.02
N SER A 84 19.62 3.24 -8.60
CA SER A 84 20.48 4.28 -9.18
C SER A 84 20.94 5.32 -8.18
N ASP A 85 20.37 5.36 -6.97
CA ASP A 85 20.76 6.32 -5.95
C ASP A 85 22.09 5.92 -5.30
N ALA A 86 23.18 6.50 -5.83
CA ALA A 86 24.52 6.18 -5.37
C ALA A 86 24.79 6.52 -3.88
N ARG A 87 23.96 7.40 -3.27
CA ARG A 87 24.06 7.80 -1.86
C ARG A 87 23.77 6.65 -0.91
N LEU A 88 22.91 5.70 -1.33
CA LEU A 88 22.54 4.53 -0.54
C LEU A 88 23.72 3.58 -0.29
N LYS A 89 24.80 3.67 -1.08
CA LYS A 89 26.04 2.88 -0.87
C LYS A 89 26.72 3.21 0.45
N LYS A 90 26.37 4.32 1.10
CA LYS A 90 26.84 4.65 2.44
C LYS A 90 26.37 3.65 3.50
N TRP A 91 25.17 3.10 3.33
CA TRP A 91 24.51 2.22 4.31
C TRP A 91 24.35 0.78 3.85
N PHE A 92 24.38 0.56 2.54
CA PHE A 92 23.99 -0.74 1.97
C PHE A 92 25.02 -1.27 0.95
N SER A 93 25.24 -2.57 1.00
CA SER A 93 25.98 -3.30 -0.04
C SER A 93 25.20 -3.36 -1.35
N ALA A 94 25.89 -3.71 -2.44
CA ALA A 94 25.26 -3.88 -3.75
C ALA A 94 24.17 -4.97 -3.72
N GLU A 95 24.34 -6.04 -2.96
CA GLU A 95 23.36 -7.11 -2.82
C GLU A 95 22.11 -6.64 -2.05
N GLN A 96 22.28 -5.86 -0.98
CA GLN A 96 21.15 -5.26 -0.26
C GLN A 96 20.37 -4.29 -1.15
N ILE A 97 21.05 -3.46 -1.93
CA ILE A 97 20.41 -2.54 -2.89
C ILE A 97 19.58 -3.33 -3.93
N LYS A 98 20.11 -4.46 -4.43
CA LYS A 98 19.38 -5.33 -5.34
C LYS A 98 18.13 -5.92 -4.68
N ILE A 99 18.22 -6.43 -3.46
CA ILE A 99 17.08 -6.96 -2.70
C ILE A 99 16.02 -5.87 -2.47
N MET A 100 16.43 -4.66 -2.10
CA MET A 100 15.52 -3.53 -1.90
C MET A 100 14.82 -3.10 -3.20
N LYS A 101 15.55 -3.03 -4.31
CA LYS A 101 14.99 -2.79 -5.64
C LYS A 101 13.90 -3.82 -5.96
N GLU A 102 14.20 -5.10 -5.80
CA GLU A 102 13.27 -6.19 -6.05
C GLU A 102 12.04 -6.13 -5.12
N ALA A 103 12.22 -5.71 -3.87
CA ALA A 103 11.14 -5.51 -2.92
C ALA A 103 10.16 -4.40 -3.39
N ILE A 104 10.68 -3.29 -3.92
CA ILE A 104 9.85 -2.24 -4.52
C ILE A 104 9.10 -2.75 -5.75
N GLU A 105 9.76 -3.49 -6.62
CA GLU A 105 9.10 -4.05 -7.82
C GLU A 105 7.96 -5.02 -7.48
N ASP A 106 7.99 -5.65 -6.31
CA ASP A 106 7.06 -6.68 -5.88
C ASP A 106 5.87 -6.17 -5.03
N HIS A 107 5.82 -4.86 -4.67
CA HIS A 107 4.83 -4.38 -3.68
C HIS A 107 3.38 -4.35 -4.19
N ARG A 108 3.14 -4.32 -5.50
CA ARG A 108 1.79 -4.16 -6.05
C ARG A 108 0.83 -5.27 -5.63
N ALA A 109 -0.37 -4.88 -5.19
CA ALA A 109 -1.42 -5.82 -4.79
C ALA A 109 -1.89 -6.73 -5.95
N SER A 110 -1.84 -6.22 -7.19
CA SER A 110 -2.23 -6.94 -8.41
C SER A 110 -1.09 -7.75 -9.05
N ALA A 111 0.07 -7.88 -8.37
CA ALA A 111 1.16 -8.71 -8.89
C ALA A 111 0.73 -10.18 -8.98
N SER A 112 1.07 -10.83 -10.09
CA SER A 112 0.72 -12.23 -10.36
C SER A 112 1.57 -13.23 -9.56
N ARG A 113 2.66 -12.78 -8.94
CA ARG A 113 3.61 -13.61 -8.18
C ARG A 113 3.77 -13.10 -6.75
N ALA A 114 4.19 -14.01 -5.86
CA ALA A 114 4.59 -13.63 -4.51
C ALA A 114 5.85 -12.75 -4.53
N PRO A 115 5.97 -11.80 -3.58
CA PRO A 115 7.21 -11.04 -3.41
C PRO A 115 8.41 -11.96 -3.17
N ARG A 116 9.52 -11.65 -3.86
CA ARG A 116 10.76 -12.45 -3.89
C ARG A 116 11.48 -12.50 -2.54
N SER A 117 11.29 -11.50 -1.70
CA SER A 117 12.00 -11.38 -0.42
C SER A 117 11.05 -11.04 0.73
N LEU A 118 11.53 -11.23 1.96
CA LEU A 118 10.82 -10.78 3.17
C LEU A 118 10.54 -9.27 3.12
N TYR A 119 11.46 -8.48 2.61
CA TYR A 119 11.30 -7.02 2.48
C TYR A 119 10.14 -6.65 1.54
N GLY A 120 10.04 -7.32 0.40
CA GLY A 120 8.91 -7.17 -0.53
C GLY A 120 7.58 -7.59 0.11
N LYS A 121 7.57 -8.69 0.89
CA LYS A 121 6.38 -9.13 1.63
C LYS A 121 5.93 -8.11 2.66
N ILE A 122 6.87 -7.56 3.45
CA ILE A 122 6.59 -6.55 4.48
C ILE A 122 5.97 -5.30 3.85
N VAL A 123 6.61 -4.74 2.82
CA VAL A 123 6.13 -3.49 2.22
C VAL A 123 4.83 -3.71 1.45
N ALA A 124 4.70 -4.80 0.70
CA ALA A 124 3.44 -5.17 0.07
C ALA A 124 2.29 -5.35 1.08
N GLU A 125 2.55 -5.90 2.26
CA GLU A 125 1.58 -6.04 3.35
C GLU A 125 1.22 -4.70 3.97
N ALA A 126 2.23 -3.85 4.25
CA ALA A 126 2.07 -2.55 4.88
C ALA A 126 1.31 -1.54 4.00
N ASP A 127 1.53 -1.59 2.69
CA ASP A 127 0.86 -0.75 1.69
C ASP A 127 -0.64 -1.09 1.54
N ARG A 128 -1.06 -2.30 1.91
CA ARG A 128 -2.47 -2.70 1.84
C ARG A 128 -3.29 -2.02 2.93
N ASP A 129 -4.18 -1.11 2.53
CA ASP A 129 -5.16 -0.51 3.42
C ASP A 129 -6.49 -1.27 3.30
N ILE A 130 -6.67 -2.27 4.17
CA ILE A 130 -7.85 -3.15 4.20
C ILE A 130 -8.74 -2.93 5.44
N VAL A 131 -8.74 -1.73 5.98
CA VAL A 131 -9.76 -1.33 6.97
C VAL A 131 -11.11 -1.29 6.25
N PRO A 132 -12.12 -2.10 6.65
CA PRO A 132 -13.37 -2.25 5.89
C PRO A 132 -14.03 -0.92 5.54
N ASP A 133 -14.23 -0.05 6.52
CA ASP A 133 -14.83 1.27 6.32
C ASP A 133 -14.09 2.12 5.28
N VAL A 134 -12.75 2.13 5.33
CA VAL A 134 -11.91 2.87 4.37
C VAL A 134 -12.02 2.27 2.97
N VAL A 135 -12.05 0.94 2.87
CA VAL A 135 -12.21 0.23 1.58
C VAL A 135 -13.55 0.57 0.94
N PHE A 136 -14.63 0.50 1.70
CA PHE A 136 -15.97 0.78 1.21
C PHE A 136 -16.11 2.24 0.78
N GLN A 137 -15.74 3.17 1.65
CA GLN A 137 -15.81 4.59 1.37
C GLN A 137 -15.03 4.96 0.11
N ARG A 138 -13.74 4.59 0.02
CA ARG A 138 -12.90 4.89 -1.15
C ARG A 138 -13.43 4.29 -2.44
N THR A 139 -14.04 3.10 -2.38
CA THR A 139 -14.59 2.45 -3.58
C THR A 139 -15.82 3.18 -4.08
N VAL A 140 -16.67 3.67 -3.18
CA VAL A 140 -17.84 4.49 -3.52
C VAL A 140 -17.38 5.84 -4.09
N GLN A 141 -16.49 6.55 -3.38
CA GLN A 141 -15.94 7.84 -3.81
C GLN A 141 -15.31 7.77 -5.20
N PHE A 142 -14.49 6.74 -5.43
CA PHE A 142 -13.89 6.52 -6.74
C PHE A 142 -14.97 6.34 -7.83
N GLY A 143 -16.01 5.57 -7.54
CA GLY A 143 -17.10 5.37 -8.48
C GLY A 143 -17.80 6.68 -8.84
N MET A 144 -18.24 7.40 -7.83
CA MET A 144 -19.00 8.65 -8.04
C MET A 144 -18.16 9.73 -8.73
N ALA A 145 -16.86 9.80 -8.42
CA ALA A 145 -15.96 10.78 -9.05
C ALA A 145 -15.59 10.46 -10.51
N ASN A 146 -15.49 9.16 -10.86
CA ASN A 146 -15.02 8.76 -12.20
C ASN A 146 -16.14 8.33 -13.15
N TYR A 147 -17.34 8.07 -12.64
CA TYR A 147 -18.51 7.64 -13.41
C TYR A 147 -19.76 8.41 -12.95
N PRO A 148 -19.76 9.76 -13.03
CA PRO A 148 -20.84 10.58 -12.48
C PRO A 148 -22.20 10.36 -13.17
N GLU A 149 -22.21 9.80 -14.38
CA GLU A 149 -23.40 9.49 -15.16
C GLU A 149 -24.11 8.20 -14.71
N MET A 150 -23.44 7.35 -13.91
CA MET A 150 -24.04 6.09 -13.46
C MET A 150 -25.18 6.32 -12.47
N SER A 151 -26.25 5.56 -12.63
CA SER A 151 -27.30 5.45 -11.61
C SER A 151 -26.78 4.80 -10.33
N LYS A 152 -27.55 4.92 -9.25
CA LYS A 152 -27.21 4.28 -7.96
C LYS A 152 -27.04 2.76 -8.09
N GLU A 153 -27.88 2.10 -8.89
CA GLU A 153 -27.81 0.66 -9.09
C GLU A 153 -26.57 0.24 -9.91
N GLU A 154 -26.19 1.02 -10.90
CA GLU A 154 -24.95 0.79 -11.65
C GLU A 154 -23.72 0.97 -10.75
N HIS A 155 -23.71 1.98 -9.88
CA HIS A 155 -22.68 2.14 -8.85
C HIS A 155 -22.64 0.95 -7.89
N TRP A 156 -23.79 0.41 -7.50
CA TRP A 156 -23.87 -0.78 -6.66
C TRP A 156 -23.25 -2.01 -7.34
N GLU A 157 -23.63 -2.28 -8.58
CA GLU A 157 -23.09 -3.43 -9.31
C GLU A 157 -21.56 -3.29 -9.51
N ARG A 158 -21.08 -2.08 -9.83
CA ARG A 158 -19.63 -1.80 -9.91
C ARG A 158 -18.93 -2.01 -8.58
N PHE A 159 -19.52 -1.53 -7.49
CA PHE A 159 -18.98 -1.67 -6.13
C PHE A 159 -18.91 -3.15 -5.74
N LYS A 160 -20.01 -3.90 -5.89
CA LYS A 160 -20.09 -5.33 -5.59
C LYS A 160 -19.04 -6.13 -6.37
N LYS A 161 -18.96 -5.88 -7.68
CA LYS A 161 -17.96 -6.52 -8.54
C LYS A 161 -16.53 -6.24 -8.06
N HIS A 162 -16.21 -4.99 -7.73
CA HIS A 162 -14.88 -4.63 -7.23
C HIS A 162 -14.56 -5.31 -5.89
N MET A 163 -15.53 -5.40 -4.97
CA MET A 163 -15.36 -6.11 -3.71
C MET A 163 -15.07 -7.58 -3.94
N ASP A 164 -15.83 -8.22 -4.82
CA ASP A 164 -15.65 -9.64 -5.13
C ASP A 164 -14.30 -9.93 -5.80
N GLU A 165 -13.97 -9.22 -6.87
CA GLU A 165 -12.73 -9.42 -7.63
C GLU A 165 -11.46 -9.19 -6.80
N LYS A 166 -11.50 -8.26 -5.86
CA LYS A 166 -10.31 -7.88 -5.11
C LYS A 166 -10.22 -8.54 -3.73
N TYR A 167 -11.30 -8.53 -2.96
CA TYR A 167 -11.26 -8.83 -1.53
C TYR A 167 -11.96 -10.12 -1.12
N SER A 168 -12.82 -10.71 -1.95
CA SER A 168 -13.51 -11.96 -1.61
C SER A 168 -12.52 -13.10 -1.34
N VAL A 169 -13.02 -14.27 -0.93
CA VAL A 169 -12.17 -15.46 -0.74
C VAL A 169 -11.46 -15.89 -2.03
N ASN A 170 -12.09 -15.61 -3.19
CA ASN A 170 -11.54 -15.86 -4.51
C ASN A 170 -10.84 -14.62 -5.13
N GLY A 171 -10.89 -13.49 -4.45
CA GLY A 171 -10.30 -12.24 -4.91
C GLY A 171 -8.78 -12.32 -5.00
N TYR A 172 -8.17 -11.34 -5.70
CA TYR A 172 -6.74 -11.37 -5.95
C TYR A 172 -5.87 -10.87 -4.79
N ILE A 173 -6.46 -10.22 -3.75
CA ILE A 173 -5.67 -9.73 -2.60
C ILE A 173 -5.03 -10.90 -1.85
N ARG A 174 -3.76 -10.81 -1.58
CA ARG A 174 -3.00 -11.81 -0.80
C ARG A 174 -2.28 -11.10 0.34
N LEU A 175 -2.23 -11.73 1.51
CA LEU A 175 -1.43 -11.32 2.65
C LEU A 175 -0.17 -12.17 2.72
N TRP A 176 0.92 -11.56 3.19
CA TRP A 176 2.24 -12.18 3.11
C TRP A 176 2.91 -12.38 4.48
N ILE A 177 2.42 -11.70 5.51
CA ILE A 177 2.99 -11.74 6.86
C ILE A 177 1.96 -12.34 7.82
N PRO A 178 2.14 -13.60 8.24
CA PRO A 178 1.23 -14.26 9.20
C PRO A 178 1.09 -13.45 10.49
N GLY A 179 -0.12 -13.38 11.01
CA GLY A 179 -0.46 -12.64 12.22
C GLY A 179 -0.37 -11.12 12.04
N SER A 180 -0.35 -10.59 10.81
CA SER A 180 -0.45 -9.15 10.57
C SER A 180 -1.86 -8.65 10.96
N PRO A 181 -2.00 -7.35 11.33
CA PRO A 181 -3.32 -6.78 11.60
C PRO A 181 -4.28 -6.87 10.41
N ASN A 182 -3.76 -7.07 9.21
CA ASN A 182 -4.56 -7.21 8.00
C ASN A 182 -5.30 -8.56 7.92
N GLU A 183 -4.86 -9.61 8.63
CA GLU A 183 -5.57 -10.89 8.63
C GLU A 183 -6.99 -10.75 9.17
N GLU A 184 -7.15 -10.15 10.36
CA GLU A 184 -8.48 -9.97 10.96
C GLU A 184 -9.32 -9.00 10.14
N ARG A 185 -8.74 -7.91 9.63
CA ARG A 185 -9.42 -6.94 8.76
C ARG A 185 -9.93 -7.59 7.47
N LEU A 186 -9.10 -8.42 6.83
CA LEU A 186 -9.50 -9.12 5.60
C LEU A 186 -10.58 -10.17 5.88
N LYS A 187 -10.52 -10.84 7.03
CA LYS A 187 -11.55 -11.78 7.48
C LYS A 187 -12.89 -11.07 7.70
N GLU A 188 -12.88 -9.93 8.40
CA GLU A 188 -14.06 -9.09 8.60
C GLU A 188 -14.65 -8.64 7.25
N LEU A 189 -13.81 -8.09 6.38
CA LEU A 189 -14.21 -7.63 5.05
C LEU A 189 -14.84 -8.76 4.22
N ARG A 190 -14.26 -9.97 4.25
CA ARG A 190 -14.79 -11.16 3.57
C ARG A 190 -16.14 -11.60 4.13
N ASN A 191 -16.34 -11.53 5.43
CA ASN A 191 -17.63 -11.84 6.04
C ASN A 191 -18.72 -10.87 5.58
N ILE A 192 -18.41 -9.58 5.46
CA ILE A 192 -19.35 -8.58 4.94
C ILE A 192 -19.63 -8.84 3.45
N ILE A 193 -18.60 -9.11 2.64
CA ILE A 193 -18.73 -9.39 1.21
C ILE A 193 -19.60 -10.63 0.95
N ALA A 194 -19.47 -11.67 1.76
CA ALA A 194 -20.23 -12.90 1.65
C ALA A 194 -21.72 -12.72 1.96
N ASN A 195 -22.09 -11.65 2.67
CA ASN A 195 -23.48 -11.31 2.99
C ASN A 195 -23.94 -10.10 2.16
N THR A 196 -24.69 -10.36 1.10
CA THR A 196 -25.13 -9.32 0.16
C THR A 196 -25.95 -8.21 0.84
N THR A 197 -26.73 -8.53 1.88
CA THR A 197 -27.50 -7.52 2.62
C THR A 197 -26.55 -6.57 3.38
N LEU A 198 -25.62 -7.11 4.15
CA LEU A 198 -24.63 -6.30 4.87
C LEU A 198 -23.76 -5.48 3.91
N LEU A 199 -23.35 -6.08 2.79
CA LEU A 199 -22.56 -5.38 1.78
C LEU A 199 -23.35 -4.21 1.16
N ARG A 200 -24.65 -4.41 0.90
CA ARG A 200 -25.53 -3.35 0.40
C ARG A 200 -25.69 -2.22 1.43
N GLU A 201 -25.86 -2.55 2.69
CA GLU A 201 -25.94 -1.54 3.77
C GLU A 201 -24.68 -0.67 3.82
N GLN A 202 -23.48 -1.27 3.68
CA GLN A 202 -22.24 -0.50 3.62
C GLN A 202 -22.19 0.41 2.38
N PHE A 203 -22.57 -0.09 1.22
CA PHE A 203 -22.67 0.73 0.01
C PHE A 203 -23.61 1.92 0.22
N GLU A 204 -24.84 1.68 0.70
CA GLU A 204 -25.84 2.72 0.95
C GLU A 204 -25.33 3.80 1.93
N LYS A 205 -24.67 3.37 3.02
CA LYS A 205 -24.07 4.27 4.01
C LYS A 205 -23.15 5.29 3.35
N TYR A 206 -22.17 4.82 2.57
CA TYR A 206 -21.18 5.71 1.96
C TYR A 206 -21.71 6.44 0.74
N TYR A 207 -22.57 5.83 -0.06
CA TYR A 207 -23.19 6.48 -1.22
C TYR A 207 -24.04 7.69 -0.82
N ASN A 208 -24.78 7.57 0.28
CA ASN A 208 -25.60 8.67 0.78
C ASN A 208 -24.74 9.79 1.42
N GLN A 209 -23.62 9.47 2.05
CA GLN A 209 -22.68 10.46 2.59
C GLN A 209 -22.03 11.33 1.51
N GLU A 210 -21.74 10.77 0.35
CA GLU A 210 -21.11 11.52 -0.76
C GLU A 210 -22.11 12.40 -1.54
N LYS A 211 -23.42 12.26 -1.31
CA LYS A 211 -24.46 13.10 -1.95
C LYS A 211 -24.79 14.38 -1.17
N ILE A 212 -24.26 14.53 0.03
CA ILE A 212 -24.48 15.71 0.90
C ILE A 212 -23.40 16.74 0.62
#